data_3dae9d9ce397b633c530e1d3074d5446
#
_entry.id   3dae9d9ce397b633c530e1d3074d5446
#
_cell.length_a   1.000
_cell.length_b   1.000
_cell.length_c   1.000
_cell.angle_alpha   90.00
_cell.angle_beta   90.00
_cell.angle_gamma   90.00
#
_symmetry.space_group_name_H-M   'P 1'
#
loop_
_entity.id
_entity.type
_entity.pdbx_description
1 polymer ?
#
loop_
_entity_poly.entity_id
_entity_poly.type
_entity_poly.pdbx_seq_one_letter_code
_entity_poly.pdbx_strand_id
1 'polypeptide(L)'
;MNRILVVVALVLLTLGVAGSCKIADSAEVALVVDQIGTNKGVPNIEMASGFIFYFPPTQDVFMYPTSVQHKVWTADENEDSPTDEHIDVTSADGATFGLDVSINLQLQRARAADLFIKYRVDMEDLIDSRVRTIVRKELLDNAVSFASDSLLQHRNIYEANVTRTLASALDKEGFTLNNIAILKMQLPKSYKAAIERKIAVLQETATIISQTKQAEQTALKKVALAKGNYEAAQYDAKTKEILSQPKLLELYKAETARIRATNGTSEYGSNNVFGSTSGILLNRN
;
A
#
# COMPACT_ATOMS: atom_id res chain seq x y z
N MET A 1 47.82 -57.59 37.31
CA MET A 1 48.05 -56.14 37.30
C MET A 1 48.02 -55.57 35.86
N ASN A 2 48.71 -56.18 34.90
CA ASN A 2 48.72 -55.65 33.50
C ASN A 2 47.41 -55.66 32.76
N ARG A 3 46.50 -56.63 32.98
CA ARG A 3 45.22 -56.69 32.29
C ARG A 3 44.26 -55.56 32.69
N ILE A 4 44.28 -55.16 33.96
CA ILE A 4 43.47 -54.05 34.48
C ILE A 4 43.99 -52.72 33.92
N LEU A 5 45.31 -52.53 33.87
CA LEU A 5 45.91 -51.34 33.24
C LEU A 5 45.58 -51.19 31.75
N VAL A 6 45.61 -52.31 31.03
CA VAL A 6 45.23 -52.30 29.59
C VAL A 6 43.72 -51.94 29.39
N VAL A 7 42.89 -52.51 30.25
CA VAL A 7 41.43 -52.17 30.18
C VAL A 7 41.18 -50.71 30.55
N VAL A 8 41.82 -50.20 31.55
CA VAL A 8 41.73 -48.78 31.95
C VAL A 8 42.31 -47.88 30.86
N ALA A 9 43.41 -48.23 30.23
CA ALA A 9 43.97 -47.48 29.09
C ALA A 9 43.05 -47.51 27.88
N LEU A 10 42.40 -48.65 27.63
CA LEU A 10 41.46 -48.79 26.51
C LEU A 10 40.16 -47.99 26.75
N VAL A 11 39.68 -47.97 28.00
CA VAL A 11 38.54 -47.15 28.43
C VAL A 11 38.86 -45.65 28.35
N LEU A 12 40.08 -45.25 28.78
CA LEU A 12 40.54 -43.87 28.63
C LEU A 12 40.73 -43.45 27.17
N LEU A 13 41.18 -44.38 26.31
CA LEU A 13 41.32 -44.15 24.88
C LEU A 13 39.95 -44.00 24.21
N THR A 14 38.97 -44.80 24.60
CA THR A 14 37.58 -44.67 24.09
C THR A 14 36.86 -43.43 24.59
N LEU A 15 37.11 -42.98 25.82
CA LEU A 15 36.63 -41.68 26.32
C LEU A 15 37.29 -40.50 25.58
N GLY A 16 38.57 -40.62 25.19
CA GLY A 16 39.30 -39.58 24.48
C GLY A 16 38.87 -39.36 23.03
N VAL A 17 38.08 -40.29 22.43
CA VAL A 17 37.58 -40.20 21.06
C VAL A 17 36.16 -39.64 20.99
N ALA A 18 35.56 -39.28 22.14
CA ALA A 18 34.21 -38.67 22.17
C ALA A 18 34.19 -37.16 21.80
N GLY A 19 35.18 -36.70 21.02
CA GLY A 19 35.13 -35.37 20.40
C GLY A 19 33.99 -35.32 19.40
N SER A 20 33.10 -34.32 19.54
CA SER A 20 32.07 -34.02 18.54
C SER A 20 32.61 -33.03 17.51
N CYS A 21 32.14 -33.15 16.31
CA CYS A 21 32.42 -32.21 15.24
C CYS A 21 31.12 -31.52 14.83
N LYS A 22 31.12 -30.21 14.77
CA LYS A 22 30.06 -29.42 14.09
C LYS A 22 30.68 -28.70 12.92
N ILE A 23 29.87 -28.47 11.91
CA ILE A 23 30.26 -27.72 10.72
C ILE A 23 29.44 -26.43 10.74
N ALA A 24 30.13 -25.29 10.88
CA ALA A 24 29.52 -24.00 10.65
C ALA A 24 29.63 -23.67 9.16
N ASP A 25 28.51 -23.53 8.49
CA ASP A 25 28.48 -23.15 7.08
C ASP A 25 29.06 -21.72 6.90
N SER A 26 29.31 -21.33 5.64
CA SER A 26 29.84 -20.00 5.31
C SER A 26 28.91 -18.85 5.75
N ALA A 27 27.60 -19.14 5.88
CA ALA A 27 26.56 -18.22 6.32
C ALA A 27 26.27 -18.31 7.83
N GLU A 28 27.11 -19.00 8.61
CA GLU A 28 26.95 -19.18 10.04
C GLU A 28 28.24 -18.81 10.77
N VAL A 29 28.08 -18.46 12.04
CA VAL A 29 29.19 -18.34 12.98
C VAL A 29 28.92 -19.24 14.18
N ALA A 30 29.89 -20.07 14.50
CA ALA A 30 29.85 -20.87 15.71
C ALA A 30 30.48 -20.10 16.86
N LEU A 31 29.78 -20.10 17.98
CA LEU A 31 30.24 -19.56 19.25
C LEU A 31 30.63 -20.72 20.16
N VAL A 32 31.92 -20.87 20.42
CA VAL A 32 32.44 -21.92 21.28
C VAL A 32 32.62 -21.36 22.70
N VAL A 33 31.92 -21.96 23.63
CA VAL A 33 31.91 -21.55 25.04
C VAL A 33 32.58 -22.62 25.88
N ASP A 34 33.75 -22.31 26.50
CA ASP A 34 34.40 -23.20 27.41
C ASP A 34 33.69 -23.21 28.78
N GLN A 35 33.34 -24.39 29.27
CA GLN A 35 32.75 -24.58 30.61
C GLN A 35 33.78 -24.81 31.70
N ILE A 36 34.97 -25.26 31.34
CA ILE A 36 36.03 -25.64 32.26
C ILE A 36 37.35 -24.96 31.85
N GLY A 37 38.19 -24.61 32.77
CA GLY A 37 39.50 -24.02 32.50
C GLY A 37 39.65 -22.56 32.95
N THR A 38 40.80 -21.97 32.62
CA THR A 38 41.12 -20.55 32.92
C THR A 38 40.28 -19.56 32.11
N ASN A 39 39.87 -19.98 30.93
CA ASN A 39 39.06 -19.18 30.01
C ASN A 39 37.57 -19.55 30.06
N LYS A 40 37.14 -20.18 31.14
CA LYS A 40 35.75 -20.63 31.29
C LYS A 40 34.73 -19.49 31.26
N GLY A 41 33.63 -19.77 30.59
CA GLY A 41 32.44 -18.92 30.61
C GLY A 41 32.41 -17.88 29.51
N VAL A 42 31.38 -17.11 29.56
CA VAL A 42 30.94 -16.17 28.54
C VAL A 42 31.93 -15.07 28.11
N PRO A 43 32.90 -14.60 28.96
CA PRO A 43 33.83 -13.54 28.55
C PRO A 43 34.82 -13.92 27.44
N ASN A 44 35.04 -15.21 27.20
CA ASN A 44 36.01 -15.70 26.22
C ASN A 44 35.36 -16.61 25.18
N ILE A 45 34.38 -16.08 24.45
CA ILE A 45 33.74 -16.79 23.36
C ILE A 45 34.61 -16.70 22.13
N GLU A 46 34.99 -17.85 21.58
CA GLU A 46 35.66 -17.93 20.30
C GLU A 46 34.65 -18.04 19.16
N MET A 47 34.84 -17.20 18.16
CA MET A 47 34.03 -17.24 16.92
C MET A 47 34.77 -18.07 15.87
N ALA A 48 34.19 -19.19 15.52
CA ALA A 48 34.74 -20.11 14.52
C ALA A 48 33.82 -20.27 13.31
N SER A 49 34.38 -20.73 12.21
CA SER A 49 33.64 -21.15 11.00
C SER A 49 34.32 -22.32 10.33
N GLY A 50 33.58 -23.13 9.62
CA GLY A 50 34.06 -24.36 9.02
C GLY A 50 33.96 -25.54 9.98
N PHE A 51 34.94 -26.44 9.94
CA PHE A 51 34.98 -27.59 10.82
C PHE A 51 35.44 -27.21 12.24
N ILE A 52 34.60 -27.50 13.23
CA ILE A 52 34.82 -27.19 14.62
C ILE A 52 34.83 -28.49 15.41
N PHE A 53 36.01 -28.82 15.95
CA PHE A 53 36.15 -29.93 16.86
C PHE A 53 35.99 -29.42 18.29
N TYR A 54 35.05 -29.98 19.02
CA TYR A 54 34.81 -29.61 20.43
C TYR A 54 34.58 -30.85 21.30
N PHE A 55 34.80 -30.70 22.56
CA PHE A 55 34.60 -31.77 23.53
C PHE A 55 33.35 -31.47 24.38
N PRO A 56 32.20 -32.11 24.11
CA PRO A 56 30.94 -31.78 24.75
C PRO A 56 30.94 -31.69 26.28
N PRO A 57 31.73 -32.48 27.03
CA PRO A 57 31.79 -32.36 28.48
C PRO A 57 32.41 -31.06 29.00
N THR A 58 33.13 -30.32 28.16
CA THR A 58 33.85 -29.08 28.54
C THR A 58 33.53 -27.87 27.68
N GLN A 59 32.86 -28.07 26.55
CA GLN A 59 32.60 -27.03 25.58
C GLN A 59 31.18 -27.15 25.03
N ASP A 60 30.49 -26.02 24.92
CA ASP A 60 29.24 -25.88 24.18
C ASP A 60 29.47 -25.06 22.92
N VAL A 61 28.75 -25.42 21.84
CA VAL A 61 28.83 -24.74 20.55
C VAL A 61 27.45 -24.33 20.10
N PHE A 62 27.26 -23.02 20.02
CA PHE A 62 26.03 -22.37 19.53
C PHE A 62 26.24 -21.87 18.11
N MET A 63 25.26 -22.10 17.25
CA MET A 63 25.30 -21.67 15.84
C MET A 63 24.40 -20.48 15.64
N TYR A 64 24.97 -19.40 15.11
CA TYR A 64 24.23 -18.19 14.76
C TYR A 64 24.28 -17.94 13.26
N PRO A 65 23.14 -17.93 12.55
CA PRO A 65 23.11 -17.60 11.13
C PRO A 65 23.47 -16.13 10.93
N THR A 66 24.40 -15.89 10.01
CA THR A 66 24.80 -14.56 9.55
C THR A 66 24.23 -14.24 8.18
N SER A 67 23.40 -15.12 7.61
CA SER A 67 22.58 -14.88 6.45
C SER A 67 21.44 -13.91 6.77
N VAL A 68 20.83 -13.36 5.73
CA VAL A 68 19.63 -12.53 5.89
C VAL A 68 18.49 -13.41 6.40
N GLN A 69 17.95 -13.04 7.54
CA GLN A 69 16.78 -13.66 8.15
C GLN A 69 15.54 -12.90 7.71
N HIS A 70 14.54 -13.63 7.27
CA HIS A 70 13.22 -13.10 6.91
C HIS A 70 12.22 -13.50 7.98
N LYS A 71 11.47 -12.54 8.51
CA LYS A 71 10.41 -12.80 9.48
C LYS A 71 9.19 -11.96 9.14
N VAL A 72 8.02 -12.56 9.30
CA VAL A 72 6.73 -11.90 9.08
C VAL A 72 5.90 -12.00 10.35
N TRP A 73 5.36 -10.88 10.80
CA TRP A 73 4.39 -10.82 11.89
C TRP A 73 3.05 -10.35 11.32
N THR A 74 2.11 -11.27 11.21
CA THR A 74 0.83 -11.08 10.55
C THR A 74 -0.32 -11.63 11.40
N ALA A 75 -1.54 -11.16 11.13
CA ALA A 75 -2.75 -11.76 11.65
C ALA A 75 -3.21 -13.00 10.86
N ASP A 76 -2.55 -13.34 9.76
CA ASP A 76 -2.89 -14.51 8.95
C ASP A 76 -2.18 -15.75 9.49
N GLU A 77 -2.96 -16.67 10.07
CA GLU A 77 -2.49 -17.93 10.65
C GLU A 77 -1.87 -18.91 9.63
N ASN A 78 -1.93 -18.60 8.33
CA ASN A 78 -1.37 -19.44 7.27
C ASN A 78 0.02 -18.98 6.79
N GLU A 79 0.51 -17.84 7.27
CA GLU A 79 1.85 -17.36 6.93
C GLU A 79 2.90 -17.91 7.89
N ASP A 80 3.71 -17.16 8.53
CA ASP A 80 4.90 -17.62 9.25
C ASP A 80 4.60 -18.33 10.60
N SER A 81 3.47 -18.04 11.22
CA SER A 81 3.06 -18.58 12.54
C SER A 81 1.58 -18.95 12.56
N PRO A 82 1.18 -20.05 13.26
CA PRO A 82 -0.22 -20.41 13.42
C PRO A 82 -0.98 -19.51 14.40
N THR A 83 -0.36 -18.48 14.92
CA THR A 83 -0.94 -17.53 15.88
C THR A 83 -0.99 -16.14 15.29
N ASP A 84 -1.99 -15.36 15.71
CA ASP A 84 -2.10 -13.96 15.37
C ASP A 84 -0.95 -13.16 16.00
N GLU A 85 -0.05 -12.66 15.16
CA GLU A 85 1.17 -11.96 15.57
C GLU A 85 1.25 -10.52 15.08
N HIS A 86 0.16 -9.96 14.56
CA HIS A 86 0.16 -8.57 14.12
C HIS A 86 0.60 -7.59 15.23
N ILE A 87 1.05 -6.43 14.84
CA ILE A 87 1.54 -5.42 15.78
C ILE A 87 0.51 -4.30 15.86
N ASP A 88 -0.12 -4.15 17.01
CA ASP A 88 -1.01 -3.02 17.28
C ASP A 88 -0.21 -1.73 17.49
N VAL A 89 -0.61 -0.67 16.78
CA VAL A 89 -0.09 0.69 16.93
C VAL A 89 -1.23 1.68 17.16
N THR A 90 -0.96 2.72 17.92
CA THR A 90 -1.93 3.77 18.21
C THR A 90 -1.49 5.08 17.57
N SER A 91 -2.36 5.70 16.79
CA SER A 91 -2.13 6.98 16.15
C SER A 91 -2.30 8.16 17.12
N ALA A 92 -1.92 9.38 16.71
CA ALA A 92 -2.01 10.60 17.47
C ALA A 92 -3.44 10.94 17.95
N ASP A 93 -4.45 10.52 17.19
CA ASP A 93 -5.88 10.70 17.49
C ASP A 93 -6.51 9.53 18.28
N GLY A 94 -5.67 8.60 18.78
CA GLY A 94 -6.09 7.50 19.63
C GLY A 94 -6.72 6.31 18.92
N ALA A 95 -6.69 6.25 17.58
CA ALA A 95 -7.15 5.08 16.86
C ALA A 95 -6.07 3.98 16.85
N THR A 96 -6.46 2.74 17.12
CA THR A 96 -5.56 1.58 17.11
C THR A 96 -5.65 0.86 15.76
N PHE A 97 -4.51 0.58 15.17
CA PHE A 97 -4.36 -0.14 13.89
C PHE A 97 -3.56 -1.42 14.12
N GLY A 98 -4.02 -2.53 13.59
CA GLY A 98 -3.21 -3.74 13.47
C GLY A 98 -2.31 -3.66 12.24
N LEU A 99 -1.02 -3.83 12.41
CA LEU A 99 -0.03 -3.83 11.33
C LEU A 99 0.52 -5.23 11.11
N ASP A 100 0.42 -5.72 9.88
CA ASP A 100 1.14 -6.89 9.41
C ASP A 100 2.49 -6.40 8.86
N VAL A 101 3.59 -6.90 9.39
CA VAL A 101 4.94 -6.39 9.13
C VAL A 101 5.86 -7.51 8.70
N SER A 102 6.59 -7.28 7.61
CA SER A 102 7.69 -8.14 7.16
C SER A 102 9.02 -7.43 7.37
N ILE A 103 10.00 -8.14 7.89
CA ILE A 103 11.33 -7.62 8.14
C ILE A 103 12.40 -8.56 7.58
N ASN A 104 13.42 -7.98 6.96
CA ASN A 104 14.63 -8.65 6.56
C ASN A 104 15.80 -8.05 7.35
N LEU A 105 16.45 -8.86 8.13
CA LEU A 105 17.56 -8.44 8.98
C LEU A 105 18.72 -9.42 8.90
N GLN A 106 19.90 -8.95 9.22
CA GLN A 106 21.12 -9.75 9.19
C GLN A 106 21.94 -9.49 10.45
N LEU A 107 22.42 -10.55 11.07
CA LEU A 107 23.32 -10.45 12.20
C LEU A 107 24.70 -9.95 11.75
N GLN A 108 25.23 -8.94 12.42
CA GLN A 108 26.61 -8.52 12.26
C GLN A 108 27.53 -9.55 12.92
N ARG A 109 28.30 -10.28 12.11
CA ARG A 109 29.17 -11.36 12.59
C ARG A 109 30.05 -10.94 13.77
N ALA A 110 30.63 -9.74 13.73
CA ALA A 110 31.49 -9.22 14.78
C ALA A 110 30.78 -9.02 16.13
N ARG A 111 29.44 -8.92 16.12
CA ARG A 111 28.62 -8.68 17.32
C ARG A 111 27.94 -9.95 17.84
N ALA A 112 28.13 -11.09 17.19
CA ALA A 112 27.48 -12.33 17.55
C ALA A 112 27.84 -12.79 18.99
N ALA A 113 29.11 -12.69 19.37
CA ALA A 113 29.56 -13.03 20.73
C ALA A 113 28.94 -12.10 21.77
N ASP A 114 28.91 -10.78 21.54
CA ASP A 114 28.29 -9.80 22.45
C ASP A 114 26.79 -10.05 22.64
N LEU A 115 26.11 -10.40 21.56
CA LEU A 115 24.69 -10.75 21.56
C LEU A 115 24.44 -12.00 22.43
N PHE A 116 25.23 -13.06 22.21
CA PHE A 116 25.13 -14.28 23.00
C PHE A 116 25.43 -14.02 24.48
N ILE A 117 26.44 -13.22 24.79
CA ILE A 117 26.76 -12.82 26.16
C ILE A 117 25.58 -12.16 26.86
N LYS A 118 24.89 -11.27 26.11
CA LYS A 118 23.81 -10.46 26.63
C LYS A 118 22.50 -11.25 26.81
N TYR A 119 22.14 -12.12 25.87
CA TYR A 119 20.83 -12.75 25.83
C TYR A 119 20.83 -14.25 26.11
N ARG A 120 21.85 -14.98 25.72
CA ARG A 120 22.04 -16.44 25.93
C ARG A 120 20.88 -17.29 25.40
N VAL A 121 20.32 -16.92 24.27
CA VAL A 121 19.21 -17.59 23.56
C VAL A 121 19.59 -17.86 22.12
N ASP A 122 18.90 -18.77 21.48
CA ASP A 122 19.07 -19.03 20.06
C ASP A 122 18.59 -17.84 19.20
N MET A 123 18.99 -17.83 17.92
CA MET A 123 18.70 -16.71 17.03
C MET A 123 17.19 -16.53 16.79
N GLU A 124 16.44 -17.60 16.66
CA GLU A 124 15.01 -17.57 16.44
C GLU A 124 14.30 -16.94 17.65
N ASP A 125 14.58 -17.43 18.84
CA ASP A 125 14.05 -16.86 20.08
C ASP A 125 14.46 -15.39 20.27
N LEU A 126 15.66 -15.02 19.83
CA LEU A 126 16.14 -13.65 19.91
C LEU A 126 15.34 -12.73 18.97
N ILE A 127 15.03 -13.18 17.77
CA ILE A 127 14.23 -12.45 16.81
C ILE A 127 12.79 -12.28 17.34
N ASP A 128 12.18 -13.37 17.79
CA ASP A 128 10.78 -13.35 18.22
C ASP A 128 10.55 -12.63 19.56
N SER A 129 11.55 -12.56 20.40
CA SER A 129 11.46 -11.82 21.67
C SER A 129 11.98 -10.40 21.55
N ARG A 130 13.28 -10.24 21.30
CA ARG A 130 13.96 -8.95 21.41
C ARG A 130 13.79 -8.08 20.19
N VAL A 131 14.02 -8.63 18.99
CA VAL A 131 13.87 -7.87 17.74
C VAL A 131 12.42 -7.42 17.57
N ARG A 132 11.46 -8.32 17.79
CA ARG A 132 10.03 -7.99 17.75
C ARG A 132 9.66 -6.86 18.72
N THR A 133 10.23 -6.87 19.94
CA THR A 133 10.00 -5.80 20.91
C THR A 133 10.53 -4.45 20.42
N ILE A 134 11.71 -4.42 19.79
CA ILE A 134 12.30 -3.21 19.21
C ILE A 134 11.44 -2.71 18.03
N VAL A 135 11.06 -3.61 17.13
CA VAL A 135 10.20 -3.29 16.01
C VAL A 135 8.87 -2.70 16.47
N ARG A 136 8.21 -3.36 17.43
CA ARG A 136 6.97 -2.87 18.05
C ARG A 136 7.13 -1.47 18.62
N LYS A 137 8.20 -1.25 19.37
CA LYS A 137 8.49 0.05 19.98
C LYS A 137 8.65 1.14 18.93
N GLU A 138 9.48 0.91 17.92
CA GLU A 138 9.74 1.92 16.87
C GLU A 138 8.50 2.20 16.02
N LEU A 139 7.67 1.18 15.75
CA LEU A 139 6.39 1.35 15.07
C LEU A 139 5.43 2.22 15.90
N LEU A 140 5.31 1.95 17.20
CA LEU A 140 4.46 2.73 18.11
C LEU A 140 4.94 4.18 18.24
N ASP A 141 6.23 4.40 18.51
CA ASP A 141 6.80 5.73 18.71
C ASP A 141 6.65 6.62 17.47
N ASN A 142 6.75 6.05 16.28
CA ASN A 142 6.51 6.77 15.05
C ASN A 142 5.01 6.99 14.78
N ALA A 143 4.13 6.03 15.10
CA ALA A 143 2.69 6.11 14.84
C ALA A 143 2.02 7.26 15.61
N VAL A 144 2.45 7.53 16.85
CA VAL A 144 1.93 8.64 17.69
C VAL A 144 2.12 10.02 17.04
N SER A 145 3.08 10.15 16.11
CA SER A 145 3.33 11.40 15.38
C SER A 145 2.38 11.63 14.21
N PHE A 146 1.56 10.65 13.84
CA PHE A 146 0.64 10.71 12.70
C PHE A 146 -0.80 10.59 13.15
N ALA A 147 -1.69 11.43 12.58
CA ALA A 147 -3.12 11.21 12.68
C ALA A 147 -3.53 10.00 11.83
N SER A 148 -4.65 9.35 12.18
CA SER A 148 -5.15 8.15 11.49
C SER A 148 -5.30 8.33 9.98
N ASP A 149 -5.86 9.45 9.55
CA ASP A 149 -6.05 9.79 8.13
C ASP A 149 -4.70 9.94 7.41
N SER A 150 -3.71 10.55 8.09
CA SER A 150 -2.34 10.72 7.58
C SER A 150 -1.58 9.39 7.47
N LEU A 151 -1.76 8.48 8.43
CA LEU A 151 -1.18 7.13 8.37
C LEU A 151 -1.66 6.35 7.15
N LEU A 152 -2.94 6.51 6.79
CA LEU A 152 -3.53 5.83 5.64
C LEU A 152 -3.11 6.45 4.31
N GLN A 153 -3.09 7.79 4.22
CA GLN A 153 -2.78 8.51 2.98
C GLN A 153 -1.28 8.61 2.70
N HIS A 154 -0.46 8.71 3.74
CA HIS A 154 0.98 8.93 3.66
C HIS A 154 1.79 7.78 4.26
N ARG A 155 1.34 6.56 4.04
CA ARG A 155 1.96 5.34 4.52
C ARG A 155 3.47 5.26 4.18
N ASN A 156 3.86 5.70 2.99
CA ASN A 156 5.25 5.74 2.54
C ASN A 156 6.15 6.61 3.43
N ILE A 157 5.63 7.73 3.94
CA ILE A 157 6.37 8.63 4.83
C ILE A 157 6.54 7.97 6.20
N TYR A 158 5.48 7.35 6.71
CA TYR A 158 5.53 6.59 7.96
C TYR A 158 6.54 5.45 7.87
N GLU A 159 6.49 4.63 6.82
CA GLU A 159 7.41 3.51 6.58
C GLU A 159 8.87 3.97 6.46
N ALA A 160 9.14 5.08 5.77
CA ALA A 160 10.47 5.66 5.67
C ALA A 160 11.01 6.14 7.03
N ASN A 161 10.17 6.76 7.86
CA ASN A 161 10.55 7.19 9.21
C ASN A 161 10.85 5.98 10.10
N VAL A 162 9.97 4.98 10.10
CA VAL A 162 10.17 3.73 10.84
C VAL A 162 11.47 3.04 10.40
N THR A 163 11.69 2.91 9.09
CA THR A 163 12.92 2.29 8.56
C THR A 163 14.17 2.96 9.11
N ARG A 164 14.19 4.29 9.13
CA ARG A 164 15.34 5.06 9.63
C ARG A 164 15.57 4.87 11.13
N THR A 165 14.52 4.98 11.95
CA THR A 165 14.64 4.84 13.41
C THR A 165 14.96 3.41 13.79
N LEU A 166 14.31 2.44 13.15
CA LEU A 166 14.51 1.02 13.37
C LEU A 166 15.92 0.56 12.97
N ALA A 167 16.45 1.03 11.84
CA ALA A 167 17.81 0.72 11.42
C ALA A 167 18.83 1.15 12.49
N SER A 168 18.67 2.35 13.05
CA SER A 168 19.52 2.84 14.13
C SER A 168 19.36 2.05 15.45
N ALA A 169 18.14 1.60 15.76
CA ALA A 169 17.87 0.82 16.96
C ALA A 169 18.45 -0.61 16.86
N LEU A 170 18.30 -1.25 15.70
CA LEU A 170 18.82 -2.58 15.43
C LEU A 170 20.34 -2.61 15.33
N ASP A 171 20.96 -1.58 14.74
CA ASP A 171 22.43 -1.47 14.66
C ASP A 171 23.07 -1.45 16.05
N LYS A 172 22.46 -0.77 17.02
CA LYS A 172 22.92 -0.79 18.42
C LYS A 172 22.90 -2.17 19.05
N GLU A 173 21.95 -3.00 18.64
CA GLU A 173 21.85 -4.40 19.12
C GLU A 173 22.71 -5.36 18.30
N GLY A 174 23.33 -4.92 17.21
CA GLY A 174 24.23 -5.75 16.40
C GLY A 174 23.56 -6.40 15.19
N PHE A 175 22.40 -5.88 14.77
CA PHE A 175 21.70 -6.30 13.56
C PHE A 175 21.77 -5.22 12.50
N THR A 176 21.89 -5.62 11.25
CA THR A 176 21.72 -4.75 10.09
C THR A 176 20.32 -4.94 9.53
N LEU A 177 19.55 -3.87 9.46
CA LEU A 177 18.25 -3.87 8.78
C LEU A 177 18.46 -3.78 7.27
N ASN A 178 18.02 -4.81 6.54
CA ASN A 178 18.05 -4.81 5.09
C ASN A 178 16.78 -4.17 4.51
N ASN A 179 15.63 -4.57 5.03
CA ASN A 179 14.34 -4.02 4.63
C ASN A 179 13.29 -4.22 5.71
N ILE A 180 12.32 -3.32 5.77
CA ILE A 180 11.06 -3.49 6.48
C ILE A 180 9.93 -3.09 5.54
N ALA A 181 8.85 -3.85 5.53
CA ALA A 181 7.64 -3.54 4.76
C ALA A 181 6.42 -3.75 5.65
N ILE A 182 5.53 -2.78 5.63
CA ILE A 182 4.21 -2.91 6.25
C ILE A 182 3.31 -3.55 5.19
N LEU A 183 2.89 -4.79 5.38
CA LEU A 183 2.12 -5.55 4.38
C LEU A 183 0.67 -5.09 4.36
N LYS A 184 0.06 -5.03 5.54
CA LYS A 184 -1.35 -4.69 5.71
C LYS A 184 -1.55 -3.80 6.92
N MET A 185 -2.52 -2.92 6.84
CA MET A 185 -2.96 -2.09 7.95
C MET A 185 -4.44 -2.38 8.19
N GLN A 186 -4.74 -2.96 9.34
CA GLN A 186 -6.09 -3.34 9.73
C GLN A 186 -6.72 -2.20 10.54
N LEU A 187 -7.86 -1.71 10.07
CA LEU A 187 -8.58 -0.64 10.75
C LEU A 187 -9.61 -1.22 11.74
N PRO A 188 -9.79 -0.58 12.90
CA PRO A 188 -10.89 -0.92 13.80
C PRO A 188 -12.24 -0.81 13.09
N LYS A 189 -13.16 -1.71 13.37
CA LYS A 189 -14.52 -1.71 12.76
C LYS A 189 -15.25 -0.39 12.96
N SER A 190 -15.10 0.23 14.13
CA SER A 190 -15.68 1.54 14.45
C SER A 190 -15.12 2.68 13.56
N TYR A 191 -13.82 2.67 13.32
CA TYR A 191 -13.15 3.66 12.48
C TYR A 191 -13.51 3.46 11.00
N LYS A 192 -13.54 2.22 10.53
CA LYS A 192 -13.98 1.87 9.18
C LYS A 192 -15.41 2.38 8.92
N ALA A 193 -16.34 2.12 9.84
CA ALA A 193 -17.71 2.62 9.74
C ALA A 193 -17.81 4.15 9.75
N ALA A 194 -16.92 4.84 10.47
CA ALA A 194 -16.87 6.31 10.47
C ALA A 194 -16.36 6.88 9.14
N ILE A 195 -15.32 6.26 8.56
CA ILE A 195 -14.80 6.62 7.23
C ILE A 195 -15.87 6.37 6.15
N GLU A 196 -16.54 5.22 6.17
CA GLU A 196 -17.60 4.88 5.22
C GLU A 196 -18.73 5.92 5.24
N ARG A 197 -19.16 6.35 6.46
CA ARG A 197 -20.14 7.44 6.60
C ARG A 197 -19.63 8.76 6.05
N LYS A 198 -18.39 9.14 6.34
CA LYS A 198 -17.77 10.37 5.80
C LYS A 198 -17.72 10.35 4.26
N ILE A 199 -17.33 9.22 3.68
CA ILE A 199 -17.29 9.03 2.23
C ILE A 199 -18.71 9.14 1.64
N ALA A 200 -19.70 8.50 2.26
CA ALA A 200 -21.10 8.57 1.82
C ALA A 200 -21.62 10.03 1.80
N VAL A 201 -21.38 10.79 2.87
CA VAL A 201 -21.77 12.21 2.94
C VAL A 201 -21.05 13.07 1.90
N LEU A 202 -19.76 12.82 1.65
CA LEU A 202 -19.01 13.54 0.61
C LEU A 202 -19.54 13.21 -0.79
N GLN A 203 -19.89 11.96 -1.06
CA GLN A 203 -20.50 11.55 -2.33
C GLN A 203 -21.88 12.15 -2.53
N GLU A 204 -22.71 12.16 -1.48
CA GLU A 204 -24.04 12.82 -1.51
C GLU A 204 -23.90 14.32 -1.80
N THR A 205 -22.98 15.00 -1.10
CA THR A 205 -22.71 16.43 -1.32
C THR A 205 -22.24 16.70 -2.75
N ALA A 206 -21.33 15.89 -3.29
CA ALA A 206 -20.86 16.00 -4.68
C ALA A 206 -22.00 15.77 -5.68
N THR A 207 -22.90 14.84 -5.40
CA THR A 207 -24.09 14.57 -6.22
C THR A 207 -25.04 15.76 -6.21
N ILE A 208 -25.35 16.34 -5.05
CA ILE A 208 -26.20 17.52 -4.90
C ILE A 208 -25.60 18.70 -5.67
N ILE A 209 -24.30 18.98 -5.55
CA ILE A 209 -23.62 20.05 -6.29
C ILE A 209 -23.74 19.83 -7.80
N SER A 210 -23.55 18.60 -8.27
CA SER A 210 -23.69 18.26 -9.68
C SER A 210 -25.11 18.45 -10.18
N GLN A 211 -26.12 18.00 -9.42
CA GLN A 211 -27.54 18.18 -9.76
C GLN A 211 -27.95 19.66 -9.81
N THR A 212 -27.49 20.45 -8.82
CA THR A 212 -27.74 21.89 -8.80
C THR A 212 -27.18 22.57 -10.04
N LYS A 213 -25.92 22.26 -10.37
CA LYS A 213 -25.29 22.80 -11.59
C LYS A 213 -26.01 22.39 -12.88
N GLN A 214 -26.49 21.16 -12.97
CA GLN A 214 -27.29 20.69 -14.09
C GLN A 214 -28.65 21.42 -14.18
N ALA A 215 -29.30 21.62 -13.03
CA ALA A 215 -30.57 22.36 -12.95
C ALA A 215 -30.38 23.82 -13.40
N GLU A 216 -29.34 24.50 -12.96
CA GLU A 216 -28.98 25.85 -13.41
C GLU A 216 -28.72 25.91 -14.91
N GLN A 217 -27.92 24.98 -15.45
CA GLN A 217 -27.69 24.93 -16.90
C GLN A 217 -28.96 24.66 -17.69
N THR A 218 -29.85 23.82 -17.18
CA THR A 218 -31.13 23.53 -17.81
C THR A 218 -32.06 24.74 -17.78
N ALA A 219 -32.08 25.49 -16.69
CA ALA A 219 -32.81 26.74 -16.55
C ALA A 219 -32.30 27.80 -17.55
N LEU A 220 -30.96 27.97 -17.62
CA LEU A 220 -30.33 28.89 -18.58
C LEU A 220 -30.65 28.51 -20.03
N LYS A 221 -30.62 27.22 -20.37
CA LYS A 221 -31.02 26.73 -21.71
C LYS A 221 -32.48 27.04 -22.00
N LYS A 222 -33.39 26.83 -21.04
CA LYS A 222 -34.82 27.18 -21.23
C LYS A 222 -35.03 28.66 -21.46
N VAL A 223 -34.35 29.52 -20.70
CA VAL A 223 -34.40 30.97 -20.87
C VAL A 223 -33.85 31.40 -22.25
N ALA A 224 -32.71 30.82 -22.67
CA ALA A 224 -32.13 31.12 -23.97
C ALA A 224 -33.06 30.68 -25.14
N LEU A 225 -33.66 29.50 -25.03
CA LEU A 225 -34.66 29.01 -26.01
C LEU A 225 -35.90 29.91 -26.06
N ALA A 226 -36.42 30.31 -24.88
CA ALA A 226 -37.58 31.20 -24.81
C ALA A 226 -37.29 32.58 -25.45
N LYS A 227 -36.09 33.15 -25.19
CA LYS A 227 -35.66 34.39 -25.86
C LYS A 227 -35.54 34.23 -27.37
N GLY A 228 -34.88 33.14 -27.82
CA GLY A 228 -34.75 32.83 -29.24
C GLY A 228 -36.10 32.67 -29.92
N ASN A 229 -37.06 31.97 -29.32
CA ASN A 229 -38.40 31.82 -29.84
C ASN A 229 -39.16 33.14 -29.88
N TYR A 230 -39.01 34.00 -28.87
CA TYR A 230 -39.60 35.32 -28.83
C TYR A 230 -39.06 36.23 -29.95
N GLU A 231 -37.75 36.26 -30.14
CA GLU A 231 -37.10 37.01 -31.23
C GLU A 231 -37.53 36.49 -32.60
N ALA A 232 -37.55 35.17 -32.80
CA ALA A 232 -38.04 34.57 -34.03
C ALA A 232 -39.49 34.97 -34.32
N ALA A 233 -40.38 34.91 -33.32
CA ALA A 233 -41.77 35.34 -33.47
C ALA A 233 -41.90 36.85 -33.81
N GLN A 234 -41.02 37.70 -33.24
CA GLN A 234 -40.98 39.12 -33.63
C GLN A 234 -40.53 39.33 -35.08
N TYR A 235 -39.52 38.57 -35.54
CA TYR A 235 -39.09 38.63 -36.93
C TYR A 235 -40.17 38.14 -37.88
N ASP A 236 -40.88 37.06 -37.55
CA ASP A 236 -42.00 36.54 -38.30
C ASP A 236 -43.15 37.53 -38.38
N ALA A 237 -43.47 38.20 -37.27
CA ALA A 237 -44.51 39.24 -37.24
C ALA A 237 -44.14 40.44 -38.13
N LYS A 238 -42.88 40.94 -38.01
CA LYS A 238 -42.39 42.02 -38.89
C LYS A 238 -42.39 41.62 -40.37
N THR A 239 -41.98 40.39 -40.66
CA THR A 239 -41.99 39.85 -42.03
C THR A 239 -43.40 39.79 -42.59
N LYS A 240 -44.39 39.34 -41.80
CA LYS A 240 -45.83 39.33 -42.20
C LYS A 240 -46.35 40.72 -42.37
N GLU A 241 -46.00 41.69 -41.55
CA GLU A 241 -46.38 43.09 -41.66
C GLU A 241 -45.85 43.72 -42.96
N ILE A 242 -44.54 43.46 -43.26
CA ILE A 242 -43.93 43.93 -44.52
C ILE A 242 -44.63 43.30 -45.75
N LEU A 243 -44.90 42.00 -45.71
CA LEU A 243 -45.57 41.28 -46.82
C LEU A 243 -47.02 41.65 -46.98
N SER A 244 -47.67 42.17 -45.93
CA SER A 244 -49.05 42.64 -45.99
C SER A 244 -49.21 44.05 -46.61
N GLN A 245 -48.13 44.77 -46.87
CA GLN A 245 -48.19 46.08 -47.54
C GLN A 245 -48.65 45.91 -48.99
N PRO A 246 -49.73 46.60 -49.42
CA PRO A 246 -50.33 46.37 -50.70
C PRO A 246 -49.39 46.54 -51.91
N LYS A 247 -48.41 47.41 -51.76
CA LYS A 247 -47.44 47.72 -52.82
C LYS A 247 -46.40 46.59 -53.01
N LEU A 248 -46.05 45.90 -51.95
CA LEU A 248 -45.10 44.75 -51.97
C LEU A 248 -45.84 43.49 -52.47
N LEU A 249 -47.10 43.33 -52.09
CA LEU A 249 -47.93 42.21 -52.54
C LEU A 249 -48.18 42.27 -54.06
N GLU A 250 -48.34 43.46 -54.62
CA GLU A 250 -48.46 43.67 -56.10
C GLU A 250 -47.15 43.36 -56.82
N LEU A 251 -45.99 43.81 -56.25
CA LEU A 251 -44.67 43.49 -56.78
C LEU A 251 -44.39 41.97 -56.74
N TYR A 252 -44.73 41.30 -55.67
CA TYR A 252 -44.57 39.86 -55.55
C TYR A 252 -45.46 39.07 -56.50
N LYS A 253 -46.71 39.53 -56.70
CA LYS A 253 -47.62 38.97 -57.67
C LYS A 253 -47.15 39.22 -59.14
N ALA A 254 -46.56 40.38 -59.39
CA ALA A 254 -46.01 40.72 -60.70
C ALA A 254 -44.74 39.90 -61.00
N GLU A 255 -43.88 39.68 -59.98
CA GLU A 255 -42.65 38.90 -60.14
C GLU A 255 -42.94 37.41 -60.29
N THR A 256 -43.88 36.85 -59.50
CA THR A 256 -44.35 35.48 -59.67
C THR A 256 -45.07 35.27 -61.02
N ALA A 257 -45.79 36.24 -61.53
CA ALA A 257 -46.38 36.19 -62.88
C ALA A 257 -45.28 36.21 -63.96
N ARG A 258 -44.20 37.02 -63.76
CA ARG A 258 -43.06 37.08 -64.66
C ARG A 258 -42.27 35.79 -64.70
N ILE A 259 -42.01 35.17 -63.52
CA ILE A 259 -41.35 33.89 -63.41
C ILE A 259 -42.16 32.77 -64.06
N ARG A 260 -43.48 32.79 -63.89
CA ARG A 260 -44.36 31.85 -64.57
C ARG A 260 -44.35 32.03 -66.08
N ALA A 261 -44.26 33.28 -66.56
CA ALA A 261 -44.21 33.56 -67.97
C ALA A 261 -42.85 33.22 -68.64
N THR A 262 -41.73 33.34 -67.87
CA THR A 262 -40.39 32.97 -68.36
C THR A 262 -40.12 31.48 -68.30
N ASN A 263 -40.72 30.76 -67.37
CA ASN A 263 -40.44 29.31 -67.18
C ASN A 263 -41.40 28.42 -68.04
N GLY A 264 -42.12 28.96 -69.00
CA GLY A 264 -43.02 28.21 -69.90
C GLY A 264 -43.79 27.15 -69.12
N THR A 265 -45.09 27.09 -69.31
CA THR A 265 -46.02 26.17 -68.67
C THR A 265 -45.50 24.72 -68.63
N SER A 266 -44.74 24.41 -67.66
CA SER A 266 -44.55 23.05 -67.23
C SER A 266 -45.65 22.75 -66.24
N GLU A 267 -46.63 22.05 -66.76
CA GLU A 267 -47.69 21.44 -65.97
C GLU A 267 -47.16 20.43 -65.02
N TYR A 268 -46.64 20.92 -63.88
CA TYR A 268 -46.31 20.05 -62.73
C TYR A 268 -46.86 20.72 -61.49
N GLY A 269 -47.70 19.97 -60.84
CA GLY A 269 -48.63 20.35 -59.79
C GLY A 269 -48.10 21.34 -58.74
N SER A 270 -49.08 22.25 -58.46
CA SER A 270 -49.02 23.07 -57.25
C SER A 270 -48.75 22.24 -56.02
N ASN A 271 -47.52 22.19 -55.56
CA ASN A 271 -47.21 21.76 -54.21
C ASN A 271 -46.13 22.66 -53.58
N ASN A 272 -46.64 23.61 -52.79
CA ASN A 272 -46.02 24.11 -51.57
C ASN A 272 -44.55 24.50 -51.62
N VAL A 273 -44.25 25.67 -52.16
CA VAL A 273 -42.95 26.34 -51.89
C VAL A 273 -42.96 27.10 -50.55
N PHE A 274 -44.05 27.04 -49.79
CA PHE A 274 -44.11 27.52 -48.41
C PHE A 274 -44.56 26.40 -47.49
N GLY A 275 -43.71 25.38 -47.42
CA GLY A 275 -43.87 24.27 -46.50
C GLY A 275 -42.61 24.09 -45.65
N SER A 276 -42.69 24.56 -44.43
CA SER A 276 -42.00 23.95 -43.27
C SER A 276 -40.48 23.77 -43.35
N THR A 277 -39.75 24.76 -42.91
CA THR A 277 -38.42 24.55 -42.27
C THR A 277 -38.59 23.78 -40.95
N SER A 278 -38.97 22.51 -41.06
CA SER A 278 -38.90 21.61 -39.92
C SER A 278 -38.41 20.25 -40.42
N GLY A 279 -37.13 20.05 -40.41
CA GLY A 279 -36.58 18.76 -40.77
C GLY A 279 -35.07 18.73 -40.99
N ILE A 280 -34.29 19.37 -40.14
CA ILE A 280 -32.89 18.96 -39.99
C ILE A 280 -32.87 17.83 -38.98
N LEU A 281 -33.05 16.60 -39.50
CA LEU A 281 -32.70 15.39 -38.77
C LEU A 281 -31.19 15.33 -38.67
N LEU A 282 -30.66 15.70 -37.53
CA LEU A 282 -29.30 15.35 -37.13
C LEU A 282 -29.29 13.84 -36.91
N ASN A 283 -28.85 13.10 -37.92
CA ASN A 283 -28.48 11.72 -37.80
C ASN A 283 -27.17 11.68 -36.96
N ARG A 284 -27.25 11.09 -35.80
CA ARG A 284 -26.15 10.88 -34.91
C ARG A 284 -25.83 9.40 -34.93
N ASN A 285 -24.72 9.04 -35.53
CA ASN A 285 -24.01 7.81 -35.25
C ASN A 285 -23.06 8.04 -34.05
#